data_349bdd36c995c726fc370fba329de501
#
_entry.id   349bdd36c995c726fc370fba329de501
#
_cell.length_a   1.000
_cell.length_b   1.000
_cell.length_c   1.000
_cell.angle_alpha   90.00
_cell.angle_beta   90.00
_cell.angle_gamma   90.00
#
_symmetry.space_group_name_H-M   'P 1'
#
loop_
_entity.id
_entity.type
_entity.pdbx_description
1 polymer ?
#
loop_
_entity_poly.entity_id
_entity_poly.type
_entity_poly.pdbx_seq_one_letter_code
_entity_poly.pdbx_strand_id
1 'polypeptide(L)'
;MMLEVIERETGPNPQWSVLWLHGLGADGSDFAPMVPELVRPDWPALRFVFPHAPVRPITINNGVRMRGWYDIVGMDFAQRADKAGIAESVAQV
;
A
#
# COMPACT_ATOMS: atom_id res chain seq x y z
N MET A 1 -12.16 -2.67 -10.07
CA MET A 1 -12.53 -1.98 -8.82
C MET A 1 -11.43 -1.04 -8.42
N MET A 2 -11.76 0.19 -8.16
CA MET A 2 -10.78 1.19 -7.72
C MET A 2 -10.55 1.06 -6.21
N LEU A 3 -9.30 1.13 -5.80
CA LEU A 3 -8.95 1.14 -4.38
C LEU A 3 -9.21 2.53 -3.79
N GLU A 4 -9.65 2.57 -2.54
CA GLU A 4 -9.66 3.81 -1.78
C GLU A 4 -8.22 4.22 -1.49
N VAL A 5 -7.96 5.52 -1.58
CA VAL A 5 -6.61 6.06 -1.41
C VAL A 5 -6.62 7.29 -0.51
N ILE A 6 -5.48 7.54 0.11
CA ILE A 6 -5.19 8.82 0.75
C ILE A 6 -4.18 9.52 -0.13
N GLU A 7 -4.41 10.79 -0.45
CA GLU A 7 -3.49 11.59 -1.25
C GLU A 7 -2.93 12.75 -0.42
N ARG A 8 -1.67 13.07 -0.66
CA ARG A 8 -1.00 14.25 -0.07
C ARG A 8 -0.15 14.90 -1.13
N GLU A 9 -0.33 16.19 -1.32
CA GLU A 9 0.46 16.99 -2.26
C GLU A 9 1.38 17.92 -1.47
N THR A 10 2.63 18.01 -1.88
CA THR A 10 3.63 18.82 -1.20
C THR A 10 3.70 20.26 -1.73
N GLY A 11 2.99 20.53 -2.82
CA GLY A 11 2.90 21.87 -3.41
C GLY A 11 1.95 21.86 -4.59
N PRO A 12 1.71 23.04 -5.22
CA PRO A 12 0.81 23.13 -6.37
C PRO A 12 1.42 22.48 -7.60
N ASN A 13 0.55 21.95 -8.46
CA ASN A 13 0.92 21.35 -9.75
C ASN A 13 2.03 20.31 -9.63
N PRO A 14 1.82 19.22 -8.84
CA PRO A 14 2.86 18.21 -8.68
C PRO A 14 3.20 17.56 -10.00
N GLN A 15 4.51 17.42 -10.26
CA GLN A 15 5.03 16.84 -11.50
C GLN A 15 5.34 15.36 -11.39
N TRP A 16 5.45 14.83 -10.17
CA TRP A 16 5.79 13.45 -9.89
C TRP A 16 4.80 12.86 -8.92
N SER A 17 4.55 11.58 -9.04
CA SER A 17 3.71 10.84 -8.11
C SER A 17 4.51 9.74 -7.45
N VAL A 18 4.29 9.55 -6.14
CA VAL A 18 4.87 8.46 -5.37
C VAL A 18 3.73 7.57 -4.90
N LEU A 19 3.76 6.32 -5.31
CA LEU A 19 2.82 5.30 -4.86
C LEU A 19 3.45 4.57 -3.68
N TRP A 20 2.82 4.69 -2.51
CA TRP A 20 3.35 4.06 -1.29
C TRP A 20 2.39 2.97 -0.82
N LEU A 21 2.86 1.73 -0.87
CA LEU A 21 2.05 0.57 -0.48
C LEU A 21 2.40 0.18 0.96
N HIS A 22 1.37 0.09 1.80
CA HIS A 22 1.54 -0.27 3.22
C HIS A 22 1.80 -1.77 3.39
N GLY A 23 2.23 -2.15 4.59
CA GLY A 23 2.46 -3.55 4.95
C GLY A 23 1.18 -4.27 5.35
N LEU A 24 1.33 -5.57 5.60
CA LEU A 24 0.25 -6.45 6.01
C LEU A 24 -0.39 -5.95 7.31
N GLY A 25 -1.72 -5.90 7.32
CA GLY A 25 -2.48 -5.48 8.49
C GLY A 25 -2.51 -3.98 8.75
N ALA A 26 -1.73 -3.20 7.97
CA ALA A 26 -1.71 -1.75 8.04
C ALA A 26 -2.77 -1.15 7.10
N ASP A 27 -2.71 0.14 6.86
CA ASP A 27 -3.51 0.81 5.83
C ASP A 27 -2.76 2.02 5.27
N GLY A 28 -3.37 2.71 4.32
CA GLY A 28 -2.74 3.85 3.67
C GLY A 28 -2.44 5.03 4.59
N SER A 29 -3.10 5.10 5.76
CA SER A 29 -2.90 6.22 6.69
C SER A 29 -1.64 6.10 7.54
N ASP A 30 -0.95 4.95 7.53
CA ASP A 30 0.21 4.70 8.40
C ASP A 30 1.37 5.66 8.11
N PHE A 31 1.62 5.94 6.85
CA PHE A 31 2.76 6.77 6.44
C PHE A 31 2.36 8.15 5.94
N ALA A 32 1.08 8.40 5.69
CA ALA A 32 0.64 9.71 5.20
C ALA A 32 1.06 10.88 6.12
N PRO A 33 1.00 10.76 7.45
CA PRO A 33 1.45 11.84 8.33
C PRO A 33 2.94 12.13 8.27
N MET A 34 3.74 11.21 7.73
CA MET A 34 5.19 11.37 7.63
C MET A 34 5.64 12.14 6.39
N VAL A 35 4.74 12.45 5.46
CA VAL A 35 5.10 13.13 4.21
C VAL A 35 5.92 14.40 4.45
N PRO A 36 5.58 15.30 5.39
CA PRO A 36 6.39 16.50 5.59
C PRO A 36 7.83 16.21 6.01
N GLU A 37 8.09 15.06 6.62
CA GLU A 37 9.42 14.64 7.06
C GLU A 37 10.22 13.95 5.96
N LEU A 38 9.51 13.43 4.94
CA LEU A 38 10.14 12.68 3.85
C LEU A 38 10.65 13.59 2.73
N VAL A 39 10.10 14.79 2.59
CA VAL A 39 10.40 15.69 1.48
C VAL A 39 11.39 16.77 1.92
N ARG A 40 12.17 17.26 0.94
CA ARG A 40 13.11 18.36 1.15
C ARG A 40 12.57 19.62 0.50
N PRO A 41 12.89 20.82 1.04
CA PRO A 41 12.37 22.08 0.49
C PRO A 41 12.78 22.37 -0.96
N ASP A 42 13.90 21.80 -1.40
CA ASP A 42 14.42 22.00 -2.75
C ASP A 42 13.86 21.00 -3.78
N TRP A 43 13.00 20.07 -3.36
CA TRP A 43 12.37 19.11 -4.26
C TRP A 43 11.19 19.76 -5.00
N PRO A 44 10.92 19.31 -6.24
CA PRO A 44 9.67 19.70 -6.90
C PRO A 44 8.46 19.20 -6.14
N ALA A 45 7.31 19.77 -6.43
CA ALA A 45 6.07 19.32 -5.81
C ALA A 45 5.77 17.88 -6.18
N LEU A 46 5.39 17.07 -5.18
CA LEU A 46 5.09 15.67 -5.31
C LEU A 46 3.67 15.38 -4.88
N ARG A 47 3.05 14.39 -5.53
CA ARG A 47 1.81 13.79 -5.08
C ARG A 47 2.12 12.43 -4.50
N PHE A 48 1.83 12.27 -3.22
CA PHE A 48 1.90 10.95 -2.56
C PHE A 48 0.53 10.31 -2.58
N VAL A 49 0.46 9.06 -3.02
CA VAL A 49 -0.77 8.28 -3.06
C VAL A 49 -0.56 7.05 -2.18
N PHE A 50 -1.41 6.89 -1.18
CA PHE A 50 -1.36 5.79 -0.22
C PHE A 50 -2.65 4.96 -0.38
N PRO A 51 -2.67 3.97 -1.29
CA PRO A 51 -3.86 3.15 -1.44
C PRO A 51 -4.03 2.19 -0.27
N HIS A 52 -5.29 1.91 0.07
CA HIS A 52 -5.63 0.88 1.04
C HIS A 52 -5.76 -0.46 0.33
N ALA A 53 -5.06 -1.48 0.82
CA ALA A 53 -5.21 -2.83 0.30
C ALA A 53 -6.61 -3.37 0.61
N PRO A 54 -7.14 -4.30 -0.20
CA PRO A 54 -8.38 -4.98 0.12
C PRO A 54 -8.27 -5.75 1.44
N VAL A 55 -9.38 -5.87 2.16
CA VAL A 55 -9.46 -6.75 3.33
C VAL A 55 -9.65 -8.18 2.84
N ARG A 56 -8.79 -9.07 3.32
CA ARG A 56 -8.84 -10.49 2.96
C ARG A 56 -8.47 -11.37 4.15
N PRO A 57 -8.91 -12.65 4.18
CA PRO A 57 -8.45 -13.56 5.20
C PRO A 57 -6.96 -13.89 4.98
N ILE A 58 -6.19 -13.87 6.05
CA ILE A 58 -4.75 -14.17 6.01
C ILE A 58 -4.52 -15.52 6.66
N THR A 59 -4.15 -16.51 5.86
CA THR A 59 -4.09 -17.90 6.26
C THR A 59 -3.13 -18.14 7.43
N ILE A 60 -1.95 -17.54 7.41
CA ILE A 60 -0.96 -17.71 8.48
C ILE A 60 -1.45 -17.16 9.83
N ASN A 61 -2.43 -16.26 9.81
CA ASN A 61 -3.05 -15.70 11.00
C ASN A 61 -4.42 -16.32 11.26
N ASN A 62 -4.55 -17.61 11.01
CA ASN A 62 -5.79 -18.38 11.21
C ASN A 62 -7.00 -17.83 10.46
N GLY A 63 -6.77 -17.22 9.30
CA GLY A 63 -7.81 -16.69 8.46
C GLY A 63 -8.41 -15.37 8.94
N VAL A 64 -7.80 -14.71 9.93
CA VAL A 64 -8.24 -13.40 10.38
C VAL A 64 -8.19 -12.41 9.20
N ARG A 65 -9.30 -11.67 9.00
CA ARG A 65 -9.40 -10.72 7.90
C ARG A 65 -8.68 -9.43 8.25
N MET A 66 -7.82 -9.00 7.33
CA MET A 66 -7.07 -7.75 7.48
C MET A 66 -6.68 -7.23 6.10
N ARG A 67 -6.24 -6.00 6.02
CA ARG A 67 -5.76 -5.44 4.76
C ARG A 67 -4.46 -6.10 4.34
N GLY A 68 -4.45 -6.64 3.13
CA GLY A 68 -3.28 -7.30 2.57
C GLY A 68 -3.33 -7.30 1.05
N TRP A 69 -2.17 -7.16 0.44
CA TRP A 69 -2.06 -7.16 -1.02
C TRP A 69 -2.16 -8.58 -1.57
N TYR A 70 -1.80 -9.57 -0.76
CA TYR A 70 -1.93 -10.98 -1.08
C TYR A 70 -1.99 -11.79 0.21
N ASP A 71 -2.45 -13.03 0.11
CA ASP A 71 -2.50 -13.95 1.24
C ASP A 71 -1.11 -14.52 1.55
N ILE A 72 -0.83 -14.74 2.83
CA ILE A 72 0.37 -15.40 3.30
C ILE A 72 -0.03 -16.76 3.88
N VAL A 73 0.40 -17.83 3.19
CA VAL A 73 -0.07 -19.18 3.51
C VAL A 73 0.89 -19.99 4.39
N GLY A 74 2.12 -19.52 4.59
CA GLY A 74 3.09 -20.20 5.44
C GLY A 74 4.30 -19.38 5.76
N MET A 75 5.18 -19.91 6.62
CA MET A 75 6.42 -19.25 7.03
C MET A 75 7.55 -19.47 6.03
N ASP A 76 7.46 -20.54 5.22
CA ASP A 76 8.45 -20.82 4.18
C ASP A 76 8.32 -19.79 3.07
N PHE A 77 9.43 -19.16 2.69
CA PHE A 77 9.45 -18.12 1.68
C PHE A 77 8.86 -18.59 0.35
N ALA A 78 9.14 -19.84 -0.06
CA ALA A 78 8.62 -20.40 -1.30
C ALA A 78 7.10 -20.64 -1.25
N GLN A 79 6.54 -20.86 -0.07
CA GLN A 79 5.12 -21.13 0.12
C GLN A 79 4.32 -19.91 0.53
N ARG A 80 5.00 -18.78 0.79
CA ARG A 80 4.32 -17.54 1.22
C ARG A 80 3.59 -16.84 0.08
N ALA A 81 3.97 -17.11 -1.16
CA ALA A 81 3.46 -16.38 -2.30
C ALA A 81 2.05 -16.84 -2.68
N ASP A 82 1.09 -15.94 -2.57
CA ASP A 82 -0.24 -16.07 -3.14
C ASP A 82 -0.23 -15.42 -4.52
N LYS A 83 0.04 -16.21 -5.53
CA LYS A 83 0.19 -15.70 -6.90
C LYS A 83 -1.09 -15.04 -7.41
N ALA A 84 -2.25 -15.58 -7.08
CA ALA A 84 -3.53 -15.01 -7.51
C ALA A 84 -3.78 -13.66 -6.83
N GLY A 85 -3.51 -13.55 -5.52
CA GLY A 85 -3.65 -12.29 -4.79
C GLY A 85 -2.67 -11.23 -5.26
N ILE A 86 -1.43 -11.62 -5.56
CA ILE A 86 -0.42 -10.72 -6.12
C ILE A 86 -0.88 -10.18 -7.47
N ALA A 87 -1.36 -11.04 -8.37
CA ALA A 87 -1.84 -10.62 -9.68
C ALA A 87 -3.04 -9.68 -9.57
N GLU A 88 -3.97 -9.95 -8.66
CA GLU A 88 -5.11 -9.08 -8.38
C GLU A 88 -4.66 -7.70 -7.92
N SER A 89 -3.72 -7.64 -6.97
CA SER A 89 -3.21 -6.37 -6.45
C SER A 89 -2.42 -5.59 -7.50
N VAL A 90 -1.63 -6.26 -8.33
CA VAL A 90 -0.93 -5.63 -9.45
C VAL A 90 -1.94 -4.96 -10.39
N ALA A 91 -3.05 -5.62 -10.66
CA ALA A 91 -4.09 -5.05 -11.52
C ALA A 91 -4.81 -3.85 -10.88
N GLN A 92 -4.94 -3.84 -9.53
CA GLN A 92 -5.62 -2.77 -8.80
C GLN A 92 -4.75 -1.54 -8.59
N VAL A 93 -3.46 -1.75 -8.43
CA VAL A 93 -2.50 -0.67 -8.25
C VAL A 93 -2.15 -0.04 -9.58
#